data_b7704903432665b377b73cb92c73441b
#
_entry.id   b7704903432665b377b73cb92c73441b
#
_cell.length_a   1.000
_cell.length_b   1.000
_cell.length_c   1.000
_cell.angle_alpha   90.00
_cell.angle_beta   90.00
_cell.angle_gamma   90.00
#
_symmetry.space_group_name_H-M   'P 1'
#
loop_
_entity.id
_entity.type
_entity.pdbx_description
1 polymer ?
#
loop_
_entity_poly.entity_id
_entity_poly.type
_entity_poly.pdbx_seq_one_letter_code
_entity_poly.pdbx_strand_id
1 'polypeptide(L)'
;HFFRNHGVLDLRNRPQWRSVIGGSRVYVRRILENLGGRTSKCSAVRVVRRHGTGVDLVFEDGSRRTFDRAVIATHADQALRLLEDPTSTESMLLGSFRYQENRAVLHSDPQLMRRSRRVWSAGITLQTPVT
;
A
#
# COMPACT_ATOMS: atom_id res chain seq x y z
N HIS A 1 -13.49 -13.86 -5.81
CA HIS A 1 -12.74 -14.38 -4.64
C HIS A 1 -12.74 -13.41 -3.46
N PHE A 2 -12.49 -12.08 -3.65
CA PHE A 2 -12.41 -11.08 -2.57
C PHE A 2 -13.63 -11.08 -1.65
N PHE A 3 -14.83 -10.89 -2.19
CA PHE A 3 -16.07 -10.82 -1.39
C PHE A 3 -16.33 -12.08 -0.58
N ARG A 4 -16.02 -13.26 -1.14
CA ARG A 4 -16.18 -14.54 -0.45
C ARG A 4 -15.17 -14.69 0.68
N ASN A 5 -13.91 -14.37 0.43
CA ASN A 5 -12.82 -14.49 1.42
C ASN A 5 -13.01 -13.56 2.62
N HIS A 6 -13.70 -12.43 2.42
CA HIS A 6 -13.98 -11.46 3.46
C HIS A 6 -15.39 -11.59 4.07
N GLY A 7 -16.12 -12.66 3.75
CA GLY A 7 -17.47 -12.91 4.31
C GLY A 7 -18.48 -11.82 3.95
N VAL A 8 -18.23 -11.01 2.93
CA VAL A 8 -19.13 -9.91 2.54
C VAL A 8 -20.44 -10.43 1.96
N LEU A 9 -20.42 -11.64 1.38
CA LEU A 9 -21.59 -12.30 0.80
C LEU A 9 -22.38 -13.12 1.82
N ASP A 10 -21.90 -13.28 3.04
CA ASP A 10 -22.56 -14.07 4.06
C ASP A 10 -23.78 -13.34 4.60
N LEU A 11 -24.93 -14.02 4.64
CA LEU A 11 -26.18 -13.48 5.18
C LEU A 11 -26.24 -13.62 6.71
N ARG A 12 -25.50 -14.58 7.26
CA ARG A 12 -25.40 -14.85 8.70
C ARG A 12 -23.94 -14.87 9.12
N ASN A 13 -23.69 -14.56 10.40
CA ASN A 13 -22.34 -14.54 10.99
C ASN A 13 -21.34 -13.64 10.24
N ARG A 14 -21.80 -12.48 9.75
CA ARG A 14 -20.94 -11.52 9.07
C ARG A 14 -19.81 -11.09 9.98
N PRO A 15 -18.56 -10.99 9.46
CA PRO A 15 -17.46 -10.41 10.22
C PRO A 15 -17.83 -9.02 10.72
N GLN A 16 -17.65 -8.78 12.02
CA GLN A 16 -17.86 -7.45 12.56
C GLN A 16 -16.67 -6.56 12.24
N TRP A 17 -16.86 -5.64 11.31
CA TRP A 17 -15.85 -4.66 10.96
C TRP A 17 -15.62 -3.69 12.10
N ARG A 18 -14.35 -3.44 12.38
CA ARG A 18 -13.94 -2.52 13.45
C ARG A 18 -12.89 -1.57 12.91
N SER A 19 -12.91 -0.34 13.40
CA SER A 19 -11.90 0.67 13.12
C SER A 19 -11.14 1.01 14.40
N VAL A 20 -9.89 1.40 14.25
CA VAL A 20 -9.10 1.87 15.39
C VAL A 20 -9.60 3.26 15.80
N ILE A 21 -9.94 3.42 17.08
CA ILE A 21 -10.32 4.72 17.64
C ILE A 21 -9.15 5.69 17.48
N GLY A 22 -9.40 6.85 16.88
CA GLY A 22 -8.36 7.83 16.54
C GLY A 22 -7.65 7.58 15.21
N GLY A 23 -8.06 6.52 14.47
CA GLY A 23 -7.55 6.18 13.13
C GLY A 23 -6.23 5.42 13.15
N SER A 24 -5.76 5.08 11.96
CA SER A 24 -4.53 4.27 11.77
C SER A 24 -3.27 4.93 12.37
N ARG A 25 -3.21 6.24 12.46
CA ARG A 25 -2.09 6.97 13.08
C ARG A 25 -1.78 6.51 14.52
N VAL A 26 -2.76 5.95 15.25
CA VAL A 26 -2.58 5.51 16.64
C VAL A 26 -1.64 4.30 16.68
N TYR A 27 -1.89 3.27 15.89
CA TYR A 27 -1.01 2.10 15.87
C TYR A 27 0.32 2.40 15.17
N VAL A 28 0.33 3.24 14.13
CA VAL A 28 1.57 3.67 13.47
C VAL A 28 2.49 4.36 14.47
N ARG A 29 1.96 5.29 15.28
CA ARG A 29 2.74 5.96 16.32
C ARG A 29 3.34 4.97 17.32
N ARG A 30 2.54 4.02 17.83
CA ARG A 30 3.03 2.98 18.75
C ARG A 30 4.14 2.12 18.15
N ILE A 31 4.01 1.76 16.89
CA ILE A 31 5.06 1.02 16.17
C ILE A 31 6.35 1.85 16.10
N LEU A 32 6.24 3.13 15.74
CA LEU A 32 7.39 4.03 15.64
C LEU A 32 8.08 4.24 17.00
N GLU A 33 7.31 4.38 18.07
CA GLU A 33 7.83 4.48 19.46
C GLU A 33 8.63 3.22 19.83
N ASN A 34 8.10 2.03 19.53
CA ASN A 34 8.79 0.76 19.79
C ASN A 34 10.06 0.56 18.93
N LEU A 35 10.13 1.18 17.78
CA LEU A 35 11.32 1.14 16.93
C LEU A 35 12.45 2.05 17.44
N GLY A 36 12.19 2.95 18.40
CA GLY A 36 13.21 3.66 19.15
C GLY A 36 14.22 4.43 18.30
N GLY A 37 13.75 5.22 17.32
CA GLY A 37 14.62 6.01 16.45
C GLY A 37 15.25 5.23 15.27
N ARG A 38 14.99 3.93 15.13
CA ARG A 38 15.45 3.12 13.99
C ARG A 38 14.61 3.35 12.72
N THR A 39 13.94 4.48 12.62
CA THR A 39 13.12 4.89 11.50
C THR A 39 13.65 6.18 10.90
N SER A 40 13.76 6.23 9.58
CA SER A 40 14.05 7.47 8.85
C SER A 40 12.84 7.85 8.02
N LYS A 41 12.38 9.09 8.20
CA LYS A 41 11.32 9.68 7.38
C LYS A 41 11.94 10.58 6.33
N CYS A 42 11.22 10.86 5.26
CA CYS A 42 11.70 11.72 4.16
C CYS A 42 13.02 11.23 3.56
N SER A 43 13.26 9.93 3.61
CA SER A 43 14.48 9.26 3.13
C SER A 43 14.10 8.28 2.03
N ALA A 44 13.66 8.81 0.89
CA ALA A 44 13.27 7.99 -0.24
C ALA A 44 14.48 7.24 -0.81
N VAL A 45 14.36 5.93 -0.95
CA VAL A 45 15.35 5.10 -1.62
C VAL A 45 15.12 5.19 -3.12
N ARG A 46 16.18 5.49 -3.87
CA ARG A 46 16.17 5.56 -5.33
C ARG A 46 16.62 4.25 -5.97
N VAL A 47 17.64 3.62 -5.39
CA VAL A 47 18.24 2.38 -5.93
C VAL A 47 18.59 1.43 -4.81
N VAL A 48 18.35 0.16 -5.06
CA VAL A 48 18.79 -0.98 -4.24
C VAL A 48 19.83 -1.76 -5.06
N ARG A 49 21.07 -1.74 -4.60
CA ARG A 49 22.19 -2.41 -5.25
C ARG A 49 22.64 -3.58 -4.41
N ARG A 50 22.65 -4.77 -4.97
CA ARG A 50 23.13 -6.00 -4.31
C ARG A 50 24.61 -6.21 -4.61
N HIS A 51 25.31 -6.77 -3.63
CA HIS A 51 26.69 -7.23 -3.77
C HIS A 51 26.94 -8.46 -2.91
N GLY A 52 28.10 -9.10 -3.07
CA GLY A 52 28.38 -10.40 -2.42
C GLY A 52 28.30 -10.42 -0.89
N THR A 53 28.44 -9.27 -0.22
CA THR A 53 28.46 -9.14 1.24
C THR A 53 27.23 -8.41 1.80
N GLY A 54 26.31 -7.93 0.96
CA GLY A 54 25.14 -7.19 1.45
C GLY A 54 24.40 -6.39 0.37
N VAL A 55 23.76 -5.32 0.80
CA VAL A 55 22.90 -4.47 -0.01
C VAL A 55 23.19 -3.00 0.28
N ASP A 56 23.41 -2.22 -0.76
CA ASP A 56 23.46 -0.76 -0.67
C ASP A 56 22.10 -0.15 -0.99
N LEU A 57 21.65 0.74 -0.13
CA LEU A 57 20.52 1.63 -0.40
C LEU A 57 21.07 3.00 -0.79
N VAL A 58 20.76 3.42 -2.00
CA VAL A 58 21.08 4.78 -2.48
C VAL A 58 19.82 5.63 -2.38
N PHE A 59 19.92 6.76 -1.68
CA PHE A 59 18.80 7.65 -1.42
C PHE A 59 18.70 8.76 -2.47
N GLU A 60 17.57 9.45 -2.52
CA GLU A 60 17.36 10.57 -3.45
C GLU A 60 18.32 11.74 -3.23
N ASP A 61 18.78 11.95 -2.00
CA ASP A 61 19.78 12.97 -1.65
C ASP A 61 21.22 12.58 -2.06
N GLY A 62 21.40 11.41 -2.71
CA GLY A 62 22.69 10.89 -3.13
C GLY A 62 23.45 10.15 -2.01
N SER A 63 22.97 10.17 -0.78
CA SER A 63 23.58 9.41 0.31
C SER A 63 23.43 7.89 0.09
N ARG A 64 24.31 7.11 0.72
CA ARG A 64 24.29 5.65 0.65
C ARG A 64 24.44 5.04 2.03
N ARG A 65 23.73 3.96 2.29
CA ARG A 65 23.87 3.12 3.48
C ARG A 65 23.94 1.66 3.06
N THR A 66 24.82 0.91 3.71
CA THR A 66 25.03 -0.53 3.46
C THR A 66 24.41 -1.34 4.59
N PHE A 67 23.76 -2.45 4.23
CA PHE A 67 23.11 -3.36 5.15
C PHE A 67 23.41 -4.81 4.73
N ASP A 68 23.34 -5.74 5.67
CA ASP A 68 23.48 -7.17 5.37
C ASP A 68 22.31 -7.67 4.51
N ARG A 69 21.12 -7.15 4.77
CA ARG A 69 19.87 -7.53 4.07
C ARG A 69 18.91 -6.35 4.00
N ALA A 70 18.06 -6.34 2.97
CA ALA A 70 16.96 -5.39 2.83
C ALA A 70 15.64 -6.11 2.54
N VAL A 71 14.55 -5.58 3.07
CA VAL A 71 13.19 -6.00 2.73
C VAL A 71 12.50 -4.83 2.02
N ILE A 72 12.05 -5.06 0.81
CA ILE A 72 11.32 -4.07 0.02
C ILE A 72 9.82 -4.31 0.26
N ALA A 73 9.15 -3.38 0.95
CA ALA A 73 7.73 -3.46 1.30
C ALA A 73 6.91 -2.41 0.53
N THR A 74 7.17 -2.27 -0.76
CA THR A 74 6.43 -1.38 -1.68
C THR A 74 5.52 -2.19 -2.60
N HIS A 75 4.79 -1.52 -3.51
CA HIS A 75 4.13 -2.20 -4.60
C HIS A 75 5.16 -2.90 -5.51
N ALA A 76 4.74 -3.99 -6.18
CA ALA A 76 5.64 -4.81 -6.97
C ALA A 76 6.32 -4.04 -8.13
N ASP A 77 5.59 -3.15 -8.79
CA ASP A 77 6.13 -2.27 -9.83
C ASP A 77 7.16 -1.27 -9.28
N GLN A 78 6.93 -0.76 -8.07
CA GLN A 78 7.89 0.11 -7.38
C GLN A 78 9.12 -0.69 -6.95
N ALA A 79 8.92 -1.90 -6.39
CA ALA A 79 10.01 -2.78 -6.02
C ALA A 79 10.93 -3.08 -7.21
N LEU A 80 10.33 -3.38 -8.37
CA LEU A 80 11.09 -3.63 -9.60
C LEU A 80 11.91 -2.42 -10.04
N ARG A 81 11.35 -1.21 -9.94
CA ARG A 81 12.07 0.03 -10.29
C ARG A 81 13.24 0.35 -9.35
N LEU A 82 13.15 -0.10 -8.08
CA LEU A 82 14.22 0.13 -7.11
C LEU A 82 15.43 -0.79 -7.32
N LEU A 83 15.25 -1.97 -7.89
CA LEU A 83 16.33 -2.91 -8.13
C LEU A 83 17.23 -2.41 -9.27
N GLU A 84 18.54 -2.28 -9.03
CA GLU A 84 19.50 -1.87 -10.06
C GLU A 84 19.70 -2.99 -11.09
N ASP A 85 19.69 -4.25 -10.60
CA ASP A 85 20.04 -5.44 -11.37
C ASP A 85 18.98 -6.55 -11.16
N PRO A 86 17.71 -6.33 -11.56
CA PRO A 86 16.69 -7.33 -11.41
C PRO A 86 17.00 -8.57 -12.27
N THR A 87 16.88 -9.75 -11.68
CA THR A 87 16.97 -11.01 -12.43
C THR A 87 15.79 -11.16 -13.39
N SER A 88 15.91 -12.03 -14.39
CA SER A 88 14.80 -12.33 -15.29
C SER A 88 13.55 -12.84 -14.55
N THR A 89 13.73 -13.63 -13.51
CA THR A 89 12.65 -14.14 -12.66
C THR A 89 11.98 -13.00 -11.87
N GLU A 90 12.75 -12.11 -11.26
CA GLU A 90 12.21 -10.94 -10.55
C GLU A 90 11.45 -10.00 -11.50
N SER A 91 12.01 -9.74 -12.67
CA SER A 91 11.35 -8.92 -13.70
C SER A 91 10.03 -9.53 -14.14
N MET A 92 9.99 -10.84 -14.37
CA MET A 92 8.79 -11.57 -14.75
C MET A 92 7.75 -11.56 -13.63
N LEU A 93 8.14 -11.92 -12.40
CA LEU A 93 7.21 -12.05 -11.27
C LEU A 93 6.68 -10.68 -10.82
N LEU A 94 7.55 -9.71 -10.58
CA LEU A 94 7.16 -8.37 -10.12
C LEU A 94 6.39 -7.63 -11.21
N GLY A 95 6.79 -7.78 -12.48
CA GLY A 95 6.11 -7.18 -13.63
C GLY A 95 4.74 -7.80 -13.96
N SER A 96 4.42 -8.98 -13.42
CA SER A 96 3.10 -9.60 -13.60
C SER A 96 1.98 -8.92 -12.82
N PHE A 97 2.31 -8.15 -11.78
CA PHE A 97 1.35 -7.37 -11.02
C PHE A 97 0.97 -6.10 -11.76
N ARG A 98 -0.23 -6.07 -12.28
CA ARG A 98 -0.77 -4.89 -12.96
C ARG A 98 -1.46 -3.98 -11.97
N TYR A 99 -1.04 -2.74 -11.93
CA TYR A 99 -1.68 -1.69 -11.13
C TYR A 99 -2.55 -0.81 -12.04
N GLN A 100 -3.71 -0.45 -11.53
CA GLN A 100 -4.64 0.45 -12.20
C GLN A 100 -4.72 1.73 -11.37
N GLU A 101 -4.62 2.87 -12.05
CA GLU A 101 -4.84 4.16 -11.41
C GLU A 101 -6.31 4.30 -11.03
N ASN A 102 -6.56 4.64 -9.77
CA ASN A 102 -7.89 4.91 -9.25
C ASN A 102 -7.93 6.33 -8.68
N ARG A 103 -8.88 7.10 -9.16
CA ARG A 103 -9.15 8.42 -8.60
C ARG A 103 -10.17 8.30 -7.47
N ALA A 104 -9.73 8.51 -6.24
CA ALA A 104 -10.58 8.56 -5.07
C ALA A 104 -10.84 10.02 -4.67
N VAL A 105 -12.10 10.38 -4.47
CA VAL A 105 -12.51 11.73 -4.04
C VAL A 105 -13.26 11.61 -2.73
N LEU A 106 -12.73 12.25 -1.69
CA LEU A 106 -13.45 12.41 -0.43
C LEU A 106 -14.36 13.65 -0.57
N HIS A 107 -15.65 13.47 -0.36
CA HIS A 107 -16.62 14.55 -0.47
C HIS A 107 -17.66 14.50 0.64
N SER A 108 -18.36 15.61 0.87
CA SER A 108 -19.48 15.74 1.80
C SER A 108 -20.81 16.08 1.09
N ASP A 109 -20.84 16.02 -0.24
CA ASP A 109 -22.03 16.36 -1.03
C ASP A 109 -23.08 15.23 -0.94
N PRO A 110 -24.25 15.49 -0.33
CA PRO A 110 -25.31 14.49 -0.21
C PRO A 110 -25.98 14.16 -1.54
N GLN A 111 -25.84 15.00 -2.60
CA GLN A 111 -26.43 14.74 -3.91
C GLN A 111 -25.79 13.53 -4.60
N LEU A 112 -24.52 13.24 -4.31
CA LEU A 112 -23.83 12.06 -4.80
C LEU A 112 -24.24 10.76 -4.08
N MET A 113 -24.98 10.87 -2.99
CA MET A 113 -25.45 9.74 -2.21
C MET A 113 -26.78 9.23 -2.74
N ARG A 114 -27.00 7.91 -2.61
CA ARG A 114 -28.30 7.31 -2.92
C ARG A 114 -29.41 7.93 -2.06
N ARG A 115 -30.61 8.16 -2.65
CA ARG A 115 -31.77 8.73 -1.93
C ARG A 115 -32.14 7.94 -0.68
N SER A 116 -32.07 6.62 -0.72
CA SER A 116 -32.33 5.76 0.44
C SER A 116 -31.11 5.67 1.35
N ARG A 117 -31.21 6.17 2.57
CA ARG A 117 -30.17 6.07 3.59
C ARG A 117 -29.82 4.62 3.98
N ARG A 118 -30.75 3.67 3.77
CA ARG A 118 -30.53 2.25 4.08
C ARG A 118 -29.43 1.61 3.22
N VAL A 119 -29.11 2.19 2.08
CA VAL A 119 -28.06 1.69 1.16
C VAL A 119 -26.77 2.49 1.25
N TRP A 120 -26.66 3.40 2.20
CA TRP A 120 -25.43 4.16 2.40
C TRP A 120 -24.34 3.25 2.94
N SER A 121 -23.14 3.35 2.37
CA SER A 121 -21.94 2.65 2.77
C SER A 121 -20.76 3.63 2.85
N ALA A 122 -19.67 3.19 3.45
CA ALA A 122 -18.46 4.00 3.60
C ALA A 122 -17.75 4.31 2.26
N GLY A 123 -18.13 3.63 1.17
CA GLY A 123 -17.61 3.88 -0.17
C GLY A 123 -18.69 3.65 -1.23
N ILE A 124 -18.78 4.56 -2.19
CA ILE A 124 -19.65 4.45 -3.35
C ILE A 124 -18.76 4.58 -4.59
N THR A 125 -18.83 3.59 -5.46
CA THR A 125 -18.20 3.67 -6.78
C THR A 125 -19.22 4.20 -7.77
N LEU A 126 -18.93 5.35 -8.36
CA LEU A 126 -19.67 5.88 -9.51
C LEU A 126 -18.95 5.44 -10.78
N GLN A 127 -19.61 4.63 -11.59
CA GLN A 127 -19.14 4.33 -12.94
C GLN A 127 -19.65 5.41 -13.87
N THR A 128 -18.75 6.21 -14.41
CA THR A 128 -19.06 7.04 -15.58
C THR A 128 -19.05 6.11 -16.80
N PRO A 129 -20.09 6.17 -17.66
CA PRO A 129 -20.05 5.47 -18.94
C PRO A 129 -18.81 5.92 -19.70
N VAL A 130 -18.02 4.98 -20.17
CA VAL A 130 -16.93 5.25 -21.12
C VAL A 130 -17.63 5.60 -22.42
N THR A 131 -17.60 6.86 -22.83
CA THR A 131 -18.01 7.33 -24.16
C THR A 131 -16.98 6.93 -25.20
#